data_97ac1572c97d583f3ad98846191b0a70
#
_entry.id   97ac1572c97d583f3ad98846191b0a70
#
_cell.length_a   1.000
_cell.length_b   1.000
_cell.length_c   1.000
_cell.angle_alpha   90.00
_cell.angle_beta   90.00
_cell.angle_gamma   90.00
#
_symmetry.space_group_name_H-M   'P 1'
#
loop_
_entity.id
_entity.type
_entity.pdbx_description
1 polymer ?
#
loop_
_entity_poly.entity_id
_entity_poly.type
_entity_poly.pdbx_seq_one_letter_code
_entity_poly.pdbx_strand_id
1 'polypeptide(L)'
;MAEDITGLKNEDCRHLGDILQTESGHYRRLLRLAWRQNSYMQRQDVDRLAANAREWARYLPLANETRLERERFVGELASRNGLTIPPGRVEDLLDYTDPETKKTVAMALGGVRQAAAKLARQNELNRLLAEFCLDLVHEEAEIFTSAVLD
;
A
#
# COMPACT_ATOMS: atom_id res chain seq x y z
N MET A 1 5.66 44.21 -4.62
CA MET A 1 4.38 43.55 -4.84
C MET A 1 4.40 42.27 -4.05
N ALA A 2 3.60 42.18 -3.02
CA ALA A 2 3.37 40.88 -2.40
C ALA A 2 2.66 40.03 -3.46
N GLU A 3 3.39 39.17 -4.11
CA GLU A 3 2.73 38.07 -4.79
C GLU A 3 1.95 37.35 -3.70
N ASP A 4 0.65 37.43 -3.83
CA ASP A 4 -0.23 36.56 -3.10
C ASP A 4 0.33 35.15 -3.23
N ILE A 5 0.84 34.61 -2.15
CA ILE A 5 1.03 33.16 -2.01
C ILE A 5 -0.38 32.62 -1.89
N THR A 6 -1.13 32.80 -2.93
CA THR A 6 -2.42 32.20 -3.12
C THR A 6 -2.12 30.74 -3.33
N GLY A 7 -2.46 29.95 -2.43
CA GLY A 7 -2.48 28.51 -2.34
C GLY A 7 -2.03 27.69 -3.55
N LEU A 8 -1.95 26.41 -3.37
CA LEU A 8 -1.63 25.47 -4.43
C LEU A 8 -2.64 25.60 -5.58
N LYS A 9 -2.16 25.53 -6.82
CA LYS A 9 -3.05 25.54 -7.99
C LYS A 9 -4.00 24.35 -7.92
N ASN A 10 -5.27 24.56 -8.25
CA ASN A 10 -6.28 23.51 -8.28
C ASN A 10 -5.90 22.35 -9.20
N GLU A 11 -5.21 22.64 -10.30
CA GLU A 11 -4.71 21.64 -11.24
C GLU A 11 -3.70 20.71 -10.56
N ASP A 12 -2.75 21.24 -9.79
CA ASP A 12 -1.78 20.46 -9.05
C ASP A 12 -2.45 19.59 -7.97
N CYS A 13 -3.46 20.12 -7.29
CA CYS A 13 -4.23 19.38 -6.30
C CYS A 13 -5.04 18.26 -6.93
N ARG A 14 -5.62 18.47 -8.11
CA ARG A 14 -6.31 17.39 -8.85
C ARG A 14 -5.34 16.31 -9.26
N HIS A 15 -4.17 16.68 -9.75
CA HIS A 15 -3.14 15.71 -10.12
C HIS A 15 -2.68 14.89 -8.91
N LEU A 16 -2.48 15.53 -7.77
CA LEU A 16 -2.18 14.83 -6.51
C LEU A 16 -3.32 13.87 -6.13
N GLY A 17 -4.56 14.30 -6.26
CA GLY A 17 -5.73 13.45 -6.03
C GLY A 17 -5.75 12.23 -6.94
N ASP A 18 -5.41 12.38 -8.21
CA ASP A 18 -5.34 11.29 -9.18
C ASP A 18 -4.24 10.29 -8.82
N ILE A 19 -3.06 10.77 -8.42
CA ILE A 19 -1.97 9.91 -7.94
C ILE A 19 -2.41 9.11 -6.71
N LEU A 20 -3.06 9.75 -5.75
CA LEU A 20 -3.56 9.11 -4.53
C LEU A 20 -4.62 8.04 -4.84
N GLN A 21 -5.52 8.31 -5.78
CA GLN A 21 -6.52 7.33 -6.19
C GLN A 21 -5.88 6.12 -6.89
N THR A 22 -4.88 6.35 -7.71
CA THR A 22 -4.11 5.27 -8.36
C THR A 22 -3.38 4.43 -7.32
N GLU A 23 -2.72 5.06 -6.37
CA GLU A 23 -2.01 4.39 -5.25
C GLU A 23 -2.99 3.54 -4.43
N SER A 24 -4.13 4.09 -4.06
CA SER A 24 -5.20 3.38 -3.35
C SER A 24 -5.69 2.17 -4.14
N GLY A 25 -5.85 2.31 -5.45
CA GLY A 25 -6.26 1.22 -6.34
C GLY A 25 -5.27 0.06 -6.35
N HIS A 26 -3.96 0.36 -6.38
CA HIS A 26 -2.91 -0.65 -6.30
C HIS A 26 -2.92 -1.39 -4.96
N TYR A 27 -3.07 -0.66 -3.85
CA TYR A 27 -3.13 -1.29 -2.51
C TYR A 27 -4.38 -2.17 -2.35
N ARG A 28 -5.52 -1.76 -2.88
CA ARG A 28 -6.74 -2.60 -2.88
C ARG A 28 -6.55 -3.86 -3.70
N ARG A 29 -5.85 -3.78 -4.81
CA ARG A 29 -5.55 -4.94 -5.63
C ARG A 29 -4.62 -5.91 -4.92
N LEU A 30 -3.56 -5.41 -4.30
CA LEU A 30 -2.67 -6.21 -3.45
C LEU A 30 -3.42 -6.82 -2.27
N LEU A 31 -4.36 -6.11 -1.68
CA LEU A 31 -5.19 -6.63 -0.59
C LEU A 31 -6.04 -7.82 -1.06
N ARG A 32 -6.65 -7.74 -2.24
CA ARG A 32 -7.39 -8.88 -2.81
C ARG A 32 -6.48 -10.08 -3.03
N LEU A 33 -5.27 -9.87 -3.52
CA LEU A 33 -4.28 -10.93 -3.68
C LEU A 33 -3.87 -11.52 -2.32
N ALA A 34 -3.73 -10.70 -1.29
CA ALA A 34 -3.43 -11.14 0.06
C ALA A 34 -4.57 -11.99 0.67
N TRP A 35 -5.82 -11.63 0.44
CA TRP A 35 -6.97 -12.44 0.84
C TRP A 35 -6.99 -13.80 0.13
N ARG A 36 -6.73 -13.82 -1.17
CA ARG A 36 -6.61 -15.07 -1.94
C ARG A 36 -5.47 -15.93 -1.42
N GLN A 37 -4.31 -15.33 -1.13
CA GLN A 37 -3.19 -16.03 -0.54
C GLN A 37 -3.59 -16.74 0.75
N ASN A 38 -4.28 -16.06 1.65
CA ASN A 38 -4.79 -16.64 2.89
C ASN A 38 -5.69 -17.84 2.62
N SER A 39 -6.67 -17.69 1.73
CA SER A 39 -7.60 -18.76 1.38
C SER A 39 -6.89 -19.96 0.76
N TYR A 40 -5.93 -19.73 -0.14
CA TYR A 40 -5.18 -20.82 -0.78
C TYR A 40 -4.24 -21.52 0.18
N MET A 41 -3.65 -20.80 1.12
CA MET A 41 -2.86 -21.42 2.20
C MET A 41 -3.73 -22.33 3.07
N GLN A 42 -4.91 -21.88 3.46
CA GLN A 42 -5.84 -22.68 4.27
C GLN A 42 -6.28 -23.96 3.56
N ARG A 43 -6.43 -23.90 2.24
CA ARG A 43 -6.84 -25.04 1.40
C ARG A 43 -5.67 -25.89 0.91
N GLN A 44 -4.45 -25.46 1.18
CA GLN A 44 -3.23 -26.10 0.66
C GLN A 44 -3.21 -26.19 -0.88
N ASP A 45 -3.77 -25.19 -1.54
CA ASP A 45 -3.82 -25.10 -2.98
C ASP A 45 -2.54 -24.50 -3.55
N VAL A 46 -1.53 -25.33 -3.72
CA VAL A 46 -0.17 -24.92 -4.10
C VAL A 46 -0.13 -24.24 -5.48
N ASP A 47 -0.90 -24.75 -6.43
CA ASP A 47 -0.90 -24.20 -7.80
C ASP A 47 -1.49 -22.80 -7.84
N ARG A 48 -2.58 -22.56 -7.12
CA ARG A 48 -3.17 -21.24 -7.00
C ARG A 48 -2.32 -20.29 -6.18
N LEU A 49 -1.65 -20.77 -5.14
CA LEU A 49 -0.67 -19.97 -4.40
C LEU A 49 0.44 -19.48 -5.30
N ALA A 50 1.00 -20.35 -6.13
CA ALA A 50 2.07 -19.99 -7.06
C ALA A 50 1.59 -18.96 -8.10
N ALA A 51 0.41 -19.14 -8.67
CA ALA A 51 -0.19 -18.19 -9.62
C ALA A 51 -0.44 -16.82 -8.94
N ASN A 52 -0.95 -16.82 -7.72
CA ASN A 52 -1.20 -15.62 -6.94
C ASN A 52 0.10 -14.86 -6.62
N ALA A 53 1.17 -15.57 -6.30
CA ALA A 53 2.49 -14.99 -6.05
C ALA A 53 3.06 -14.32 -7.31
N ARG A 54 2.84 -14.90 -8.49
CA ARG A 54 3.24 -14.29 -9.78
C ARG A 54 2.48 -12.99 -10.05
N GLU A 55 1.18 -12.94 -9.75
CA GLU A 55 0.40 -11.70 -9.85
C GLU A 55 0.90 -10.65 -8.86
N TRP A 56 1.16 -11.05 -7.63
CA TRP A 56 1.73 -10.16 -6.60
C TRP A 56 3.03 -9.51 -7.07
N ALA A 57 3.95 -10.33 -7.60
CA ALA A 57 5.23 -9.86 -8.11
C ALA A 57 5.08 -8.88 -9.28
N ARG A 58 3.99 -8.96 -10.04
CA ARG A 58 3.68 -8.05 -11.14
C ARG A 58 3.14 -6.70 -10.64
N TYR A 59 2.30 -6.70 -9.59
CA TYR A 59 1.62 -5.49 -9.14
C TYR A 59 2.36 -4.73 -8.03
N LEU A 60 3.18 -5.39 -7.25
CA LEU A 60 3.94 -4.72 -6.19
C LEU A 60 4.85 -3.59 -6.72
N PRO A 61 5.59 -3.76 -7.82
CA PRO A 61 6.39 -2.67 -8.39
C PRO A 61 5.54 -1.46 -8.81
N LEU A 62 4.34 -1.67 -9.34
CA LEU A 62 3.43 -0.58 -9.73
C LEU A 62 2.99 0.25 -8.52
N ALA A 63 2.68 -0.41 -7.41
CA ALA A 63 2.34 0.28 -6.17
C ALA A 63 3.53 1.11 -5.65
N ASN A 64 4.73 0.55 -5.68
CA ASN A 64 5.95 1.24 -5.27
C ASN A 64 6.27 2.44 -6.17
N GLU A 65 6.12 2.31 -7.49
CA GLU A 65 6.31 3.41 -8.44
C GLU A 65 5.34 4.56 -8.17
N THR A 66 4.07 4.25 -7.93
CA THR A 66 3.04 5.27 -7.64
C THR A 66 3.34 5.98 -6.31
N ARG A 67 3.78 5.25 -5.30
CA ARG A 67 4.20 5.85 -4.02
C ARG A 67 5.37 6.80 -4.20
N LEU A 68 6.38 6.41 -4.97
CA LEU A 68 7.54 7.26 -5.27
C LEU A 68 7.16 8.47 -6.09
N GLU A 69 6.24 8.32 -7.05
CA GLU A 69 5.68 9.44 -7.82
C GLU A 69 4.97 10.44 -6.91
N ARG A 70 4.16 9.96 -5.98
CA ARG A 70 3.50 10.81 -4.98
C ARG A 70 4.51 11.59 -4.14
N GLU A 71 5.51 10.91 -3.60
CA GLU A 71 6.54 11.53 -2.77
C GLU A 71 7.31 12.60 -3.55
N ARG A 72 7.66 12.33 -4.79
CA ARG A 72 8.33 13.27 -5.68
C ARG A 72 7.46 14.48 -5.99
N PHE A 73 6.20 14.23 -6.35
CA PHE A 73 5.27 15.31 -6.70
C PHE A 73 4.97 16.22 -5.50
N VAL A 74 4.76 15.65 -4.32
CA VAL A 74 4.59 16.41 -3.07
C VAL A 74 5.83 17.25 -2.76
N GLY A 75 7.01 16.68 -2.93
CA GLY A 75 8.28 17.41 -2.76
C GLY A 75 8.45 18.56 -3.74
N GLU A 76 8.07 18.36 -5.00
CA GLU A 76 8.11 19.42 -6.04
C GLU A 76 7.12 20.53 -5.74
N LEU A 77 5.90 20.19 -5.33
CA LEU A 77 4.89 21.18 -4.95
C LEU A 77 5.34 22.01 -3.75
N ALA A 78 5.87 21.38 -2.74
CA ALA A 78 6.40 22.05 -1.57
C ALA A 78 7.54 23.01 -1.95
N SER A 79 8.49 22.53 -2.73
CA SER A 79 9.63 23.32 -3.19
C SER A 79 9.22 24.54 -4.00
N ARG A 80 8.30 24.38 -4.96
CA ARG A 80 7.78 25.46 -5.80
C ARG A 80 7.05 26.54 -5.00
N ASN A 81 6.46 26.17 -3.89
CA ASN A 81 5.70 27.07 -3.02
C ASN A 81 6.50 27.54 -1.78
N GLY A 82 7.80 27.26 -1.73
CA GLY A 82 8.65 27.69 -0.63
C GLY A 82 8.33 27.01 0.70
N LEU A 83 7.72 25.82 0.66
CA LEU A 83 7.31 25.08 1.85
C LEU A 83 8.33 23.97 2.15
N THR A 84 8.56 23.72 3.43
CA THR A 84 9.33 22.56 3.89
C THR A 84 8.36 21.56 4.49
N ILE A 85 8.11 20.47 3.76
CA ILE A 85 7.17 19.42 4.17
C ILE A 85 7.92 18.10 4.24
N PRO A 86 7.87 17.40 5.40
CA PRO A 86 8.46 16.08 5.51
C PRO A 86 7.79 15.08 4.54
N PRO A 87 8.54 14.11 3.99
CA PRO A 87 7.96 13.03 3.19
C PRO A 87 6.80 12.36 3.93
N GLY A 88 5.69 12.14 3.24
CA GLY A 88 4.50 11.51 3.81
C GLY A 88 3.53 12.43 4.55
N ARG A 89 3.86 13.71 4.69
CA ARG A 89 2.99 14.71 5.32
C ARG A 89 2.19 15.51 4.29
N VAL A 90 1.45 14.80 3.43
CA VAL A 90 0.61 15.41 2.38
C VAL A 90 -0.41 16.39 2.95
N GLU A 91 -0.93 16.11 4.13
CA GLU A 91 -1.89 16.99 4.82
C GLU A 91 -1.38 18.40 5.07
N ASP A 92 -0.07 18.59 5.19
CA ASP A 92 0.53 19.91 5.40
C ASP A 92 0.40 20.80 4.14
N LEU A 93 0.34 20.19 2.95
CA LEU A 93 0.03 20.91 1.70
C LEU A 93 -1.42 21.37 1.65
N LEU A 94 -2.33 20.63 2.27
CA LEU A 94 -3.77 20.89 2.20
C LEU A 94 -4.17 22.19 2.90
N ASP A 95 -3.35 22.68 3.82
CA ASP A 95 -3.59 23.96 4.50
C ASP A 95 -3.47 25.16 3.54
N TYR A 96 -2.88 24.98 2.35
CA TYR A 96 -2.68 25.99 1.33
C TYR A 96 -3.65 25.87 0.16
N THR A 97 -4.68 25.05 0.26
CA THR A 97 -5.70 24.84 -0.76
C THR A 97 -7.04 25.43 -0.31
N ASP A 98 -7.96 25.61 -1.29
CA ASP A 98 -9.35 25.96 -0.95
C ASP A 98 -10.04 24.81 -0.20
N PRO A 99 -11.12 25.10 0.58
CA PRO A 99 -11.76 24.07 1.42
C PRO A 99 -12.33 22.90 0.66
N GLU A 100 -12.83 23.12 -0.54
CA GLU A 100 -13.45 22.05 -1.35
C GLU A 100 -12.38 21.10 -1.90
N THR A 101 -11.31 21.64 -2.45
CA THR A 101 -10.17 20.88 -2.94
C THR A 101 -9.48 20.14 -1.79
N LYS A 102 -9.31 20.82 -0.65
CA LYS A 102 -8.78 20.18 0.58
C LYS A 102 -9.58 18.94 0.97
N LYS A 103 -10.90 19.04 0.98
CA LYS A 103 -11.78 17.93 1.31
C LYS A 103 -11.61 16.76 0.34
N THR A 104 -11.57 17.02 -0.95
CA THR A 104 -11.42 15.99 -2.00
C THR A 104 -10.09 15.26 -1.87
N VAL A 105 -8.99 15.98 -1.73
CA VAL A 105 -7.65 15.40 -1.58
C VAL A 105 -7.51 14.67 -0.25
N ALA A 106 -8.07 15.22 0.84
CA ALA A 106 -8.07 14.57 2.16
C ALA A 106 -8.81 13.23 2.13
N MET A 107 -9.92 13.13 1.40
CA MET A 107 -10.64 11.86 1.22
C MET A 107 -9.81 10.84 0.45
N ALA A 108 -9.14 11.26 -0.62
CA ALA A 108 -8.25 10.39 -1.39
C ALA A 108 -7.07 9.90 -0.54
N LEU A 109 -6.47 10.77 0.26
CA LEU A 109 -5.40 10.42 1.20
C LEU A 109 -5.87 9.44 2.27
N GLY A 110 -7.08 9.65 2.81
CA GLY A 110 -7.71 8.72 3.75
C GLY A 110 -7.92 7.34 3.14
N GLY A 111 -8.32 7.28 1.88
CA GLY A 111 -8.45 6.03 1.12
C GLY A 111 -7.13 5.27 0.98
N VAL A 112 -6.04 5.97 0.68
CA VAL A 112 -4.68 5.40 0.60
C VAL A 112 -4.27 4.83 1.96
N ARG A 113 -4.40 5.60 3.02
CA ARG A 113 -4.02 5.19 4.38
C ARG A 113 -4.83 3.98 4.85
N GLN A 114 -6.12 3.97 4.58
CA GLN A 114 -6.99 2.86 4.94
C GLN A 114 -6.63 1.59 4.17
N ALA A 115 -6.42 1.69 2.87
CA ALA A 115 -6.04 0.55 2.02
C ALA A 115 -4.67 0.00 2.43
N ALA A 116 -3.69 0.86 2.68
CA ALA A 116 -2.37 0.46 3.15
C ALA A 116 -2.41 -0.23 4.51
N ALA A 117 -3.21 0.27 5.45
CA ALA A 117 -3.36 -0.32 6.77
C ALA A 117 -4.02 -1.71 6.71
N LYS A 118 -5.06 -1.86 5.89
CA LYS A 118 -5.72 -3.16 5.67
C LYS A 118 -4.78 -4.17 5.03
N LEU A 119 -4.00 -3.73 4.05
CA LEU A 119 -3.01 -4.57 3.37
C LEU A 119 -1.93 -5.03 4.36
N ALA A 120 -1.37 -4.12 5.15
CA ALA A 120 -0.37 -4.44 6.16
C ALA A 120 -0.89 -5.46 7.18
N ARG A 121 -2.12 -5.28 7.64
CA ARG A 121 -2.76 -6.23 8.58
C ARG A 121 -2.94 -7.60 7.95
N GLN A 122 -3.42 -7.66 6.71
CA GLN A 122 -3.62 -8.95 6.04
C GLN A 122 -2.30 -9.64 5.75
N ASN A 123 -1.27 -8.92 5.36
CA ASN A 123 0.07 -9.47 5.16
C ASN A 123 0.63 -10.06 6.46
N GLU A 124 0.41 -9.40 7.59
CA GLU A 124 0.85 -9.91 8.89
C GLU A 124 0.10 -11.20 9.27
N LEU A 125 -1.22 -11.25 9.05
CA LEU A 125 -2.00 -12.47 9.26
C LEU A 125 -1.50 -13.61 8.37
N ASN A 126 -1.18 -13.32 7.11
CA ASN A 126 -0.66 -14.31 6.17
C ASN A 126 0.73 -14.81 6.58
N ARG A 127 1.58 -13.91 7.09
CA ARG A 127 2.89 -14.28 7.62
C ARG A 127 2.77 -15.24 8.79
N LEU A 128 1.88 -14.94 9.74
CA LEU A 128 1.63 -15.79 10.90
C LEU A 128 1.07 -17.15 10.49
N LEU A 129 0.14 -17.18 9.54
CA LEU A 129 -0.41 -18.44 9.02
C LEU A 129 0.67 -19.27 8.31
N ALA A 130 1.54 -18.64 7.53
CA ALA A 130 2.64 -19.32 6.86
C ALA A 130 3.63 -19.93 7.88
N GLU A 131 3.98 -19.19 8.92
CA GLU A 131 4.83 -19.71 10.02
C GLU A 131 4.19 -20.91 10.73
N PHE A 132 2.89 -20.82 11.03
CA PHE A 132 2.16 -21.93 11.64
C PHE A 132 2.17 -23.17 10.75
N CYS A 133 1.96 -23.02 9.45
CA CYS A 133 2.00 -24.13 8.50
C CYS A 133 3.41 -24.78 8.43
N LEU A 134 4.47 -23.96 8.45
CA LEU A 134 5.85 -24.45 8.48
C LEU A 134 6.15 -25.22 9.76
N ASP A 135 5.72 -24.74 10.91
CA ASP A 135 5.90 -25.42 12.21
C ASP A 135 5.21 -26.79 12.21
N LEU A 136 3.99 -26.87 11.68
CA LEU A 136 3.28 -28.15 11.54
C LEU A 136 4.05 -29.14 10.64
N VAL A 137 4.57 -28.67 9.51
CA VAL A 137 5.35 -29.51 8.59
C VAL A 137 6.62 -30.02 9.28
N HIS A 138 7.31 -29.18 10.05
CA HIS A 138 8.49 -29.57 10.82
C HIS A 138 8.15 -30.61 11.88
N GLU A 139 7.06 -30.45 12.63
CA GLU A 139 6.61 -31.43 13.64
C GLU A 139 6.27 -32.77 13.01
N GLU A 140 5.53 -32.76 11.89
CA GLU A 140 5.19 -33.98 11.15
C GLU A 140 6.45 -34.68 10.63
N ALA A 141 7.43 -33.93 10.12
CA ALA A 141 8.69 -34.48 9.66
C ALA A 141 9.51 -35.11 10.81
N GLU A 142 9.55 -34.48 11.98
CA GLU A 142 10.20 -35.01 13.17
C GLU A 142 9.53 -36.31 13.64
N ILE A 143 8.20 -36.35 13.72
CA ILE A 143 7.44 -37.52 14.08
C ILE A 143 7.71 -38.66 13.10
N PHE A 144 7.68 -38.39 11.81
CA PHE A 144 7.94 -39.35 10.75
C PHE A 144 9.37 -39.90 10.85
N THR A 145 10.35 -39.05 11.05
CA THR A 145 11.76 -39.42 11.21
C THR A 145 11.96 -40.32 12.42
N SER A 146 11.37 -39.97 13.54
CA SER A 146 11.40 -40.81 14.77
C SER A 146 10.77 -42.19 14.56
N ALA A 147 9.61 -42.26 13.89
CA ALA A 147 8.92 -43.50 13.61
C ALA A 147 9.69 -44.41 12.65
N VAL A 148 10.47 -43.88 11.73
CA VAL A 148 11.25 -44.65 10.74
C VAL A 148 12.58 -45.12 11.34
N LEU A 149 13.17 -44.36 12.26
CA LEU A 149 14.48 -44.68 12.87
C LEU A 149 14.41 -45.58 14.09
N ASP A 150 13.25 -45.75 14.69
CA ASP A 150 12.98 -46.69 15.72
C ASP A 150 12.59 -48.08 15.13
#